data_4b7f7261c2825d5398b93c0113c38da7
#
_entry.id   4b7f7261c2825d5398b93c0113c38da7
#
_cell.length_a   1.000
_cell.length_b   1.000
_cell.length_c   1.000
_cell.angle_alpha   90.00
_cell.angle_beta   90.00
_cell.angle_gamma   90.00
#
_symmetry.space_group_name_H-M   'P 1'
#
loop_
_entity.id
_entity.type
_entity.pdbx_description
1 polymer ?
#
loop_
_entity_poly.entity_id
_entity_poly.type
_entity_poly.pdbx_seq_one_letter_code
_entity_poly.pdbx_strand_id
1 'polypeptide(L)'
;MAPARTDRPRSTRRLVGVTVAAGVLVVSAVGYATASEVTGQVNRTEVFGLISDRPQNDGGMNILLVGNDDRTGLSKKERRQLHVGQDEYGRHTDSMMIVHVADDGSVGVVSIPRDSYVEIPAYTTSTGKVIPSTKQEINAAYSIGGPTLAVEAVEQSTGVHIDHYAEINFAGFVNMVEGLGGVPICTKKPIVDEKAGLNLPAGPQTLNGAEALGYVRARYFD
;
A
#
# COMPACT_ATOMS: atom_id res chain seq x y z
N MET A 1 -22.03 32.12 62.09
CA MET A 1 -20.96 31.08 61.95
C MET A 1 -20.67 30.91 60.48
N ALA A 2 -19.57 31.48 59.98
CA ALA A 2 -19.18 31.41 58.57
C ALA A 2 -18.26 30.21 58.37
N PRO A 3 -18.38 29.46 57.27
CA PRO A 3 -17.55 28.31 57.04
C PRO A 3 -16.11 28.74 56.67
N ALA A 4 -15.12 28.10 57.28
CA ALA A 4 -13.71 28.33 57.01
C ALA A 4 -13.32 27.92 55.57
N ARG A 5 -12.79 28.89 54.81
CA ARG A 5 -12.16 28.65 53.50
C ARG A 5 -10.83 27.92 53.73
N THR A 6 -10.76 26.67 53.38
CA THR A 6 -9.49 25.93 53.32
C THR A 6 -8.72 26.35 52.07
N ASP A 7 -7.77 27.26 52.22
CA ASP A 7 -6.80 27.59 51.19
C ASP A 7 -5.87 26.40 50.94
N ARG A 8 -6.06 25.69 49.81
CA ARG A 8 -5.09 24.69 49.38
C ARG A 8 -3.78 25.41 49.00
N PRO A 9 -2.63 24.89 49.48
CA PRO A 9 -1.36 25.57 49.27
C PRO A 9 -1.02 25.69 47.78
N ARG A 10 -0.61 26.88 47.35
CA ARG A 10 -0.24 27.22 45.93
C ARG A 10 0.80 26.28 45.33
N SER A 11 1.59 25.56 46.13
CA SER A 11 2.58 24.58 45.71
C SER A 11 1.96 23.33 45.05
N THR A 12 0.85 22.81 45.60
CA THR A 12 0.14 21.63 45.08
C THR A 12 -0.49 21.90 43.71
N ARG A 13 -1.01 23.08 43.46
CA ARG A 13 -1.56 23.47 42.16
C ARG A 13 -0.48 23.57 41.07
N ARG A 14 0.72 24.04 41.45
CA ARG A 14 1.87 24.11 40.53
C ARG A 14 2.40 22.69 40.21
N LEU A 15 2.49 21.82 41.21
CA LEU A 15 2.94 20.43 40.98
C LEU A 15 1.97 19.66 40.06
N VAL A 16 0.66 19.77 40.30
CA VAL A 16 -0.36 19.12 39.42
C VAL A 16 -0.32 19.68 38.02
N GLY A 17 -0.13 20.99 37.86
CA GLY A 17 0.00 21.59 36.52
C GLY A 17 1.24 21.09 35.76
N VAL A 18 2.37 20.95 36.44
CA VAL A 18 3.62 20.43 35.82
C VAL A 18 3.49 18.96 35.44
N THR A 19 2.88 18.12 36.28
CA THR A 19 2.69 16.70 35.97
C THR A 19 1.72 16.48 34.82
N VAL A 20 0.64 17.25 34.70
CA VAL A 20 -0.28 17.20 33.57
C VAL A 20 0.41 17.65 32.27
N ALA A 21 1.16 18.76 32.32
CA ALA A 21 1.91 19.25 31.15
C ALA A 21 2.98 18.26 30.70
N ALA A 22 3.71 17.63 31.62
CA ALA A 22 4.69 16.59 31.30
C ALA A 22 4.02 15.36 30.69
N GLY A 23 2.85 14.93 31.19
CA GLY A 23 2.06 13.83 30.62
C GLY A 23 1.61 14.11 29.19
N VAL A 24 1.10 15.31 28.91
CA VAL A 24 0.70 15.71 27.54
C VAL A 24 1.90 15.73 26.59
N LEU A 25 3.05 16.23 27.02
CA LEU A 25 4.26 16.25 26.20
C LEU A 25 4.77 14.84 25.88
N VAL A 26 4.73 13.91 26.84
CA VAL A 26 5.14 12.51 26.60
C VAL A 26 4.19 11.83 25.60
N VAL A 27 2.87 11.98 25.78
CA VAL A 27 1.88 11.41 24.84
C VAL A 27 2.04 12.01 23.45
N SER A 28 2.26 13.33 23.36
CA SER A 28 2.50 14.00 22.07
C SER A 28 3.80 13.55 21.42
N ALA A 29 4.87 13.36 22.20
CA ALA A 29 6.16 12.90 21.69
C ALA A 29 6.08 11.44 21.20
N VAL A 30 5.41 10.56 21.93
CA VAL A 30 5.17 9.16 21.51
C VAL A 30 4.30 9.14 20.27
N GLY A 31 3.20 9.91 20.23
CA GLY A 31 2.34 10.03 19.06
C GLY A 31 3.07 10.55 17.82
N TYR A 32 3.95 11.54 17.99
CA TYR A 32 4.79 12.07 16.91
C TYR A 32 5.84 11.05 16.45
N ALA A 33 6.49 10.34 17.35
CA ALA A 33 7.49 9.34 17.02
C ALA A 33 6.88 8.17 16.21
N THR A 34 5.73 7.65 16.66
CA THR A 34 5.02 6.58 15.92
C THR A 34 4.51 7.06 14.58
N ALA A 35 3.97 8.28 14.48
CA ALA A 35 3.55 8.86 13.21
C ALA A 35 4.75 9.07 12.26
N SER A 36 5.91 9.50 12.77
CA SER A 36 7.11 9.73 11.95
C SER A 36 7.74 8.43 11.46
N GLU A 37 7.67 7.34 12.21
CA GLU A 37 8.13 6.02 11.74
C GLU A 37 7.26 5.50 10.59
N VAL A 38 5.94 5.65 10.70
CA VAL A 38 5.01 5.23 9.64
C VAL A 38 5.16 6.11 8.39
N THR A 39 5.25 7.43 8.55
CA THR A 39 5.39 8.35 7.41
C THR A 39 6.78 8.35 6.80
N GLY A 40 7.82 8.00 7.53
CA GLY A 40 9.20 7.91 7.05
C GLY A 40 9.46 6.75 6.09
N GLN A 41 8.57 5.75 6.06
CA GLN A 41 8.64 4.60 5.14
C GLN A 41 7.80 4.78 3.87
N VAL A 42 7.00 5.85 3.78
CA VAL A 42 6.17 6.14 2.61
C VAL A 42 6.91 7.06 1.66
N ASN A 43 7.30 6.54 0.51
CA ASN A 43 7.84 7.33 -0.59
C ASN A 43 6.69 8.06 -1.29
N ARG A 44 6.79 9.37 -1.44
CA ARG A 44 5.82 10.16 -2.18
C ARG A 44 6.35 10.44 -3.58
N THR A 45 5.55 10.09 -4.58
CA THR A 45 5.87 10.31 -5.99
C THR A 45 4.75 11.15 -6.60
N GLU A 46 5.13 12.19 -7.33
CA GLU A 46 4.19 12.96 -8.13
C GLU A 46 3.78 12.12 -9.36
N VAL A 47 2.51 11.80 -9.46
CA VAL A 47 1.99 10.91 -10.52
C VAL A 47 1.07 11.65 -11.48
N PHE A 48 0.32 12.64 -10.99
CA PHE A 48 -0.82 13.23 -11.69
C PHE A 48 -0.49 14.48 -12.51
N GLY A 49 0.59 15.19 -12.16
CA GLY A 49 0.90 16.52 -12.72
C GLY A 49 1.19 16.56 -14.22
N LEU A 50 1.41 15.42 -14.86
CA LEU A 50 1.68 15.32 -16.30
C LEU A 50 0.53 14.71 -17.10
N ILE A 51 -0.56 14.27 -16.45
CA ILE A 51 -1.70 13.65 -17.10
C ILE A 51 -2.68 14.74 -17.53
N SER A 52 -2.97 14.81 -18.83
CA SER A 52 -4.00 15.66 -19.41
C SER A 52 -5.27 14.85 -19.71
N ASP A 53 -6.39 15.54 -19.91
CA ASP A 53 -7.66 14.95 -20.35
C ASP A 53 -8.16 13.79 -19.47
N ARG A 54 -8.04 13.97 -18.14
CA ARG A 54 -8.50 12.99 -17.17
C ARG A 54 -10.03 12.92 -17.11
N PRO A 55 -10.64 11.74 -16.84
CA PRO A 55 -12.06 11.60 -16.60
C PRO A 55 -12.55 12.56 -15.50
N GLN A 56 -13.84 12.91 -15.52
CA GLN A 56 -14.43 13.67 -14.43
C GLN A 56 -14.57 12.80 -13.19
N ASN A 57 -14.39 13.40 -12.01
CA ASN A 57 -14.67 12.70 -10.76
C ASN A 57 -16.19 12.74 -10.51
N ASP A 58 -16.83 11.58 -10.53
CA ASP A 58 -18.28 11.42 -10.36
C ASP A 58 -18.71 11.24 -8.89
N GLY A 59 -17.81 11.51 -7.93
CA GLY A 59 -18.03 11.42 -6.49
C GLY A 59 -17.27 10.27 -5.84
N GLY A 60 -17.10 10.36 -4.52
CA GLY A 60 -16.25 9.45 -3.75
C GLY A 60 -14.76 9.63 -4.06
N MET A 61 -13.95 8.66 -3.68
CA MET A 61 -12.50 8.65 -3.84
C MET A 61 -12.06 7.34 -4.47
N ASN A 62 -11.30 7.40 -5.56
CA ASN A 62 -10.75 6.25 -6.24
C ASN A 62 -9.24 6.17 -6.05
N ILE A 63 -8.77 5.05 -5.52
CA ILE A 63 -7.36 4.79 -5.28
C ILE A 63 -6.93 3.67 -6.24
N LEU A 64 -5.96 3.93 -7.11
CA LEU A 64 -5.30 2.86 -7.86
C LEU A 64 -4.23 2.23 -6.97
N LEU A 65 -4.47 0.99 -6.57
CA LEU A 65 -3.53 0.19 -5.80
C LEU A 65 -2.78 -0.75 -6.74
N VAL A 66 -1.45 -0.67 -6.74
CA VAL A 66 -0.57 -1.46 -7.60
C VAL A 66 0.37 -2.29 -6.74
N GLY A 67 0.38 -3.60 -6.98
CA GLY A 67 1.36 -4.52 -6.43
C GLY A 67 2.44 -4.82 -7.46
N ASN A 68 3.70 -4.60 -7.11
CA ASN A 68 4.83 -4.92 -7.96
C ASN A 68 5.76 -5.95 -7.32
N ASP A 69 6.57 -6.58 -8.15
CA ASP A 69 7.55 -7.58 -7.73
C ASP A 69 8.94 -6.98 -7.40
N ASP A 70 9.01 -5.66 -7.18
CA ASP A 70 10.25 -4.98 -6.80
C ASP A 70 10.75 -5.51 -5.46
N ARG A 71 12.01 -5.92 -5.45
CA ARG A 71 12.72 -6.48 -4.31
C ARG A 71 13.67 -5.48 -3.65
N THR A 72 13.57 -4.22 -4.06
CA THR A 72 14.32 -3.12 -3.46
C THR A 72 13.97 -3.03 -1.97
N GLY A 73 14.98 -2.86 -1.13
CA GLY A 73 14.81 -2.84 0.32
C GLY A 73 14.90 -4.22 0.99
N LEU A 74 14.90 -5.33 0.24
CA LEU A 74 15.14 -6.67 0.78
C LEU A 74 16.62 -7.03 0.70
N SER A 75 17.20 -7.43 1.84
CA SER A 75 18.54 -8.03 1.89
C SER A 75 18.55 -9.41 1.21
N LYS A 76 19.74 -9.90 0.84
CA LYS A 76 19.89 -11.26 0.27
C LYS A 76 19.35 -12.36 1.21
N LYS A 77 19.39 -12.14 2.52
CA LYS A 77 18.84 -13.08 3.52
C LYS A 77 17.32 -13.10 3.46
N GLU A 78 16.69 -11.92 3.45
CA GLU A 78 15.24 -11.77 3.37
C GLU A 78 14.69 -12.31 2.05
N ARG A 79 15.33 -12.03 0.91
CA ARG A 79 14.96 -12.60 -0.39
C ARG A 79 14.92 -14.13 -0.36
N ARG A 80 15.90 -14.76 0.31
CA ARG A 80 15.91 -16.23 0.49
C ARG A 80 14.81 -16.71 1.40
N GLN A 81 14.57 -16.02 2.52
CA GLN A 81 13.51 -16.38 3.47
C GLN A 81 12.11 -16.25 2.87
N LEU A 82 11.90 -15.24 2.02
CA LEU A 82 10.64 -14.99 1.35
C LEU A 82 10.49 -15.80 0.04
N HIS A 83 11.47 -16.61 -0.32
CA HIS A 83 11.48 -17.37 -1.59
C HIS A 83 11.23 -16.49 -2.82
N VAL A 84 11.67 -15.22 -2.78
CA VAL A 84 11.65 -14.32 -3.93
C VAL A 84 13.00 -14.39 -4.62
N GLY A 85 13.06 -14.68 -5.90
CA GLY A 85 14.30 -14.88 -6.66
C GLY A 85 15.37 -13.81 -6.38
N GLN A 86 16.60 -14.05 -6.85
CA GLN A 86 17.74 -13.15 -6.64
C GLN A 86 17.88 -12.12 -7.77
N ASP A 87 17.22 -12.33 -8.89
CA ASP A 87 17.37 -11.50 -10.08
C ASP A 87 16.62 -10.16 -9.92
N GLU A 88 17.23 -9.09 -10.39
CA GLU A 88 16.65 -7.73 -10.41
C GLU A 88 15.96 -7.47 -11.77
N TYR A 89 15.21 -8.44 -12.29
CA TYR A 89 14.52 -8.26 -13.55
C TYR A 89 13.23 -7.48 -13.37
N GLY A 90 13.22 -6.30 -13.97
CA GLY A 90 12.05 -5.52 -14.38
C GLY A 90 11.05 -5.19 -13.27
N ARG A 91 10.60 -3.96 -13.24
CA ARG A 91 9.43 -3.57 -12.45
C ARG A 91 8.19 -4.03 -13.20
N HIS A 92 7.67 -5.19 -12.83
CA HIS A 92 6.40 -5.68 -13.35
C HIS A 92 5.31 -5.48 -12.32
N THR A 93 4.18 -4.99 -12.77
CA THR A 93 2.98 -4.95 -11.93
C THR A 93 2.26 -6.28 -12.07
N ASP A 94 2.17 -7.01 -10.94
CA ASP A 94 1.49 -8.30 -10.89
C ASP A 94 0.00 -8.16 -10.55
N SER A 95 -0.36 -7.09 -9.85
CA SER A 95 -1.73 -6.79 -9.48
C SER A 95 -2.06 -5.31 -9.61
N MET A 96 -3.24 -5.03 -10.12
CA MET A 96 -3.82 -3.69 -10.19
C MET A 96 -5.26 -3.75 -9.68
N MET A 97 -5.64 -2.83 -8.79
CA MET A 97 -6.98 -2.74 -8.24
C MET A 97 -7.39 -1.28 -8.11
N ILE A 98 -8.65 -0.98 -8.43
CA ILE A 98 -9.27 0.28 -8.06
C ILE A 98 -10.03 0.04 -6.75
N VAL A 99 -9.68 0.80 -5.72
CA VAL A 99 -10.41 0.86 -4.45
C VAL A 99 -11.25 2.12 -4.48
N HIS A 100 -12.57 1.97 -4.54
CA HIS A 100 -13.53 3.06 -4.48
C HIS A 100 -14.04 3.22 -3.06
N VAL A 101 -13.94 4.41 -2.52
CA VAL A 101 -14.52 4.80 -1.23
C VAL A 101 -15.64 5.80 -1.53
N ALA A 102 -16.88 5.36 -1.38
CA ALA A 102 -18.04 6.21 -1.62
C ALA A 102 -18.24 7.23 -0.48
N ASP A 103 -19.02 8.27 -0.74
CA ASP A 103 -19.30 9.35 0.22
C ASP A 103 -20.01 8.85 1.50
N ASP A 104 -20.73 7.74 1.43
CA ASP A 104 -21.36 7.09 2.58
C ASP A 104 -20.39 6.18 3.39
N GLY A 105 -19.12 6.12 2.99
CA GLY A 105 -18.08 5.31 3.60
C GLY A 105 -18.08 3.85 3.17
N SER A 106 -18.94 3.45 2.24
CA SER A 106 -18.87 2.10 1.66
C SER A 106 -17.63 1.96 0.77
N VAL A 107 -17.05 0.75 0.72
CA VAL A 107 -15.83 0.46 -0.03
C VAL A 107 -16.09 -0.63 -1.06
N GLY A 108 -15.78 -0.32 -2.30
CA GLY A 108 -15.76 -1.28 -3.42
C GLY A 108 -14.32 -1.53 -3.89
N VAL A 109 -14.03 -2.76 -4.31
CA VAL A 109 -12.74 -3.11 -4.89
C VAL A 109 -12.94 -3.82 -6.22
N VAL A 110 -12.29 -3.31 -7.27
CA VAL A 110 -12.32 -3.88 -8.61
C VAL A 110 -10.91 -4.24 -9.03
N SER A 111 -10.67 -5.52 -9.30
CA SER A 111 -9.37 -5.98 -9.83
C SER A 111 -9.32 -5.78 -11.34
N ILE A 112 -8.21 -5.23 -11.82
CA ILE A 112 -7.89 -5.09 -13.24
C ILE A 112 -6.92 -6.23 -13.60
N PRO A 113 -7.31 -7.17 -14.49
CA PRO A 113 -6.39 -8.21 -14.94
C PRO A 113 -5.16 -7.56 -15.62
N ARG A 114 -3.97 -7.92 -15.18
CA ARG A 114 -2.71 -7.32 -15.69
C ARG A 114 -2.49 -7.51 -17.19
N ASP A 115 -3.06 -8.58 -17.75
CA ASP A 115 -2.96 -8.95 -19.16
C ASP A 115 -4.12 -8.35 -20.00
N SER A 116 -4.91 -7.42 -19.43
CA SER A 116 -5.97 -6.71 -20.16
C SER A 116 -5.36 -5.96 -21.35
N TYR A 117 -5.83 -6.25 -22.55
CA TYR A 117 -5.33 -5.64 -23.79
C TYR A 117 -6.03 -4.31 -24.02
N VAL A 118 -5.35 -3.23 -23.75
CA VAL A 118 -5.88 -1.86 -23.78
C VAL A 118 -5.02 -0.95 -24.66
N GLU A 119 -5.50 0.25 -24.96
CA GLU A 119 -4.69 1.29 -25.56
C GLU A 119 -3.82 1.94 -24.49
N ILE A 120 -2.49 1.83 -24.63
CA ILE A 120 -1.54 2.57 -23.82
C ILE A 120 -1.40 3.95 -24.44
N PRO A 121 -1.59 5.05 -23.68
CA PRO A 121 -1.50 6.40 -24.19
C PRO A 121 -0.15 6.72 -24.83
N ALA A 122 -0.10 7.76 -25.67
CA ALA A 122 1.16 8.28 -26.20
C ALA A 122 2.00 8.83 -25.05
N TYR A 123 3.30 8.55 -25.04
CA TYR A 123 4.19 8.98 -23.97
C TYR A 123 5.52 9.50 -24.51
N THR A 124 6.22 10.29 -23.70
CA THR A 124 7.55 10.79 -24.03
C THR A 124 8.60 10.02 -23.23
N THR A 125 9.56 9.43 -23.93
CA THR A 125 10.66 8.70 -23.30
C THR A 125 11.60 9.67 -22.56
N SER A 126 12.45 9.14 -21.68
CA SER A 126 13.49 9.90 -20.99
C SER A 126 14.48 10.61 -21.94
N THR A 127 14.58 10.14 -23.19
CA THR A 127 15.41 10.77 -24.25
C THR A 127 14.66 11.84 -25.06
N GLY A 128 13.41 12.16 -24.69
CA GLY A 128 12.59 13.16 -25.37
C GLY A 128 11.88 12.68 -26.63
N LYS A 129 11.93 11.36 -26.95
CA LYS A 129 11.22 10.79 -28.10
C LYS A 129 9.77 10.56 -27.74
N VAL A 130 8.85 11.08 -28.57
CA VAL A 130 7.42 10.80 -28.46
C VAL A 130 7.11 9.44 -29.11
N ILE A 131 6.47 8.56 -28.35
CA ILE A 131 5.96 7.28 -28.81
C ILE A 131 4.44 7.42 -28.93
N PRO A 132 3.84 7.11 -30.09
CA PRO A 132 2.39 7.18 -30.27
C PRO A 132 1.69 6.12 -29.42
N SER A 133 0.38 6.31 -29.21
CA SER A 133 -0.46 5.29 -28.54
C SER A 133 -0.37 3.94 -29.24
N THR A 134 -0.43 2.87 -28.47
CA THR A 134 -0.33 1.50 -28.97
C THR A 134 -1.13 0.56 -28.08
N LYS A 135 -1.68 -0.51 -28.69
CA LYS A 135 -2.41 -1.52 -27.92
C LYS A 135 -1.45 -2.56 -27.37
N GLN A 136 -1.47 -2.74 -26.07
CA GLN A 136 -0.67 -3.72 -25.33
C GLN A 136 -1.40 -4.17 -24.05
N GLU A 137 -0.81 -5.08 -23.32
CA GLU A 137 -1.22 -5.45 -21.97
C GLU A 137 -1.07 -4.24 -21.03
N ILE A 138 -2.06 -4.02 -20.15
CA ILE A 138 -2.10 -2.82 -19.30
C ILE A 138 -0.89 -2.72 -18.34
N ASN A 139 -0.33 -3.86 -17.92
CA ASN A 139 0.88 -3.89 -17.07
C ASN A 139 2.10 -3.31 -17.77
N ALA A 140 2.14 -3.30 -19.12
CA ALA A 140 3.22 -2.69 -19.89
C ALA A 140 3.31 -1.18 -19.66
N ALA A 141 2.20 -0.50 -19.40
CA ALA A 141 2.18 0.94 -19.10
C ALA A 141 3.11 1.30 -17.93
N TYR A 142 3.05 0.51 -16.86
CA TYR A 142 3.94 0.72 -15.70
C TYR A 142 5.41 0.49 -16.05
N SER A 143 5.72 -0.59 -16.75
CA SER A 143 7.09 -0.93 -17.15
C SER A 143 7.71 0.12 -18.09
N ILE A 144 6.89 0.75 -18.93
CA ILE A 144 7.30 1.72 -19.95
C ILE A 144 7.42 3.14 -19.40
N GLY A 145 6.39 3.61 -18.70
CA GLY A 145 6.25 4.99 -18.27
C GLY A 145 6.02 5.17 -16.77
N GLY A 146 6.15 4.10 -15.99
CA GLY A 146 6.00 4.12 -14.53
C GLY A 146 4.56 4.40 -14.08
N PRO A 147 4.41 4.88 -12.84
CA PRO A 147 3.11 5.14 -12.23
C PRO A 147 2.22 6.07 -13.05
N THR A 148 2.78 7.13 -13.61
CA THR A 148 2.02 8.14 -14.40
C THR A 148 1.33 7.51 -15.60
N LEU A 149 2.07 6.77 -16.42
CA LEU A 149 1.49 6.12 -17.60
C LEU A 149 0.53 4.98 -17.23
N ALA A 150 0.78 4.29 -16.10
CA ALA A 150 -0.13 3.27 -15.59
C ALA A 150 -1.47 3.88 -15.16
N VAL A 151 -1.47 5.00 -14.42
CA VAL A 151 -2.70 5.73 -14.06
C VAL A 151 -3.42 6.20 -15.31
N GLU A 152 -2.74 6.84 -16.24
CA GLU A 152 -3.34 7.34 -17.50
C GLU A 152 -3.98 6.21 -18.31
N ALA A 153 -3.31 5.07 -18.43
CA ALA A 153 -3.85 3.90 -19.14
C ALA A 153 -5.09 3.32 -18.44
N VAL A 154 -5.10 3.29 -17.09
CA VAL A 154 -6.26 2.84 -16.31
C VAL A 154 -7.42 3.82 -16.49
N GLU A 155 -7.20 5.13 -16.32
CA GLU A 155 -8.22 6.14 -16.50
C GLU A 155 -8.83 6.11 -17.90
N GLN A 156 -7.98 6.02 -18.93
CA GLN A 156 -8.44 5.98 -20.33
C GLN A 156 -9.23 4.70 -20.65
N SER A 157 -8.82 3.56 -20.10
CA SER A 157 -9.47 2.27 -20.40
C SER A 157 -10.75 2.04 -19.60
N THR A 158 -10.89 2.62 -18.42
CA THR A 158 -12.02 2.41 -17.50
C THR A 158 -13.00 3.58 -17.46
N GLY A 159 -12.56 4.79 -17.82
CA GLY A 159 -13.32 6.03 -17.63
C GLY A 159 -13.40 6.48 -16.17
N VAL A 160 -12.69 5.84 -15.25
CA VAL A 160 -12.71 6.15 -13.82
C VAL A 160 -11.60 7.14 -13.50
N HIS A 161 -11.94 8.26 -12.87
CA HIS A 161 -10.95 9.20 -12.34
C HIS A 161 -10.22 8.60 -11.13
N ILE A 162 -8.90 8.66 -11.12
CA ILE A 162 -8.06 8.14 -10.02
C ILE A 162 -7.56 9.31 -9.16
N ASP A 163 -8.05 9.41 -7.93
CA ASP A 163 -7.68 10.49 -7.00
C ASP A 163 -6.32 10.24 -6.34
N HIS A 164 -6.02 8.97 -6.05
CA HIS A 164 -4.79 8.58 -5.39
C HIS A 164 -4.15 7.36 -6.05
N TYR A 165 -2.84 7.31 -5.99
CA TYR A 165 -2.03 6.17 -6.39
C TYR A 165 -1.32 5.61 -5.17
N ALA A 166 -1.37 4.30 -4.99
CA ALA A 166 -0.65 3.59 -3.97
C ALA A 166 0.07 2.38 -4.58
N GLU A 167 1.33 2.22 -4.24
CA GLU A 167 2.16 1.12 -4.73
C GLU A 167 2.75 0.36 -3.56
N ILE A 168 2.71 -0.96 -3.64
CA ILE A 168 3.25 -1.85 -2.63
C ILE A 168 4.18 -2.87 -3.29
N ASN A 169 5.41 -2.97 -2.79
CA ASN A 169 6.36 -4.00 -3.16
C ASN A 169 6.36 -5.13 -2.12
N PHE A 170 7.17 -6.17 -2.32
CA PHE A 170 7.22 -7.31 -1.41
C PHE A 170 7.60 -6.94 0.02
N ALA A 171 8.58 -6.04 0.21
CA ALA A 171 8.96 -5.57 1.54
C ALA A 171 7.82 -4.80 2.21
N GLY A 172 7.20 -3.88 1.49
CA GLY A 172 6.06 -3.11 1.97
C GLY A 172 4.86 -3.99 2.30
N PHE A 173 4.58 -5.02 1.49
CA PHE A 173 3.51 -5.98 1.76
C PHE A 173 3.75 -6.75 3.08
N VAL A 174 4.94 -7.30 3.26
CA VAL A 174 5.30 -7.99 4.50
C VAL A 174 5.14 -7.08 5.70
N ASN A 175 5.71 -5.88 5.65
CA ASN A 175 5.63 -4.91 6.74
C ASN A 175 4.19 -4.47 7.04
N MET A 176 3.36 -4.30 6.02
CA MET A 176 1.94 -3.97 6.18
C MET A 176 1.19 -5.08 6.92
N VAL A 177 1.38 -6.34 6.52
CA VAL A 177 0.73 -7.49 7.17
C VAL A 177 1.19 -7.62 8.63
N GLU A 178 2.49 -7.47 8.89
CA GLU A 178 3.03 -7.48 10.27
C GLU A 178 2.44 -6.33 11.11
N GLY A 179 2.34 -5.13 10.53
CA GLY A 179 1.75 -3.96 11.20
C GLY A 179 0.27 -4.14 11.56
N LEU A 180 -0.46 -4.96 10.79
CA LEU A 180 -1.85 -5.32 11.06
C LEU A 180 -2.00 -6.48 12.07
N GLY A 181 -0.89 -7.10 12.50
CA GLY A 181 -0.91 -8.27 13.37
C GLY A 181 -1.25 -9.58 12.66
N GLY A 182 -1.06 -9.62 11.33
CA GLY A 182 -1.32 -10.78 10.48
C GLY A 182 -2.67 -10.74 9.76
N VAL A 183 -2.90 -11.70 8.86
CA VAL A 183 -4.13 -11.84 8.08
C VAL A 183 -4.82 -13.17 8.43
N PRO A 184 -6.05 -13.14 8.97
CA PRO A 184 -6.80 -14.35 9.23
C PRO A 184 -7.31 -14.98 7.93
N ILE A 185 -7.04 -16.27 7.72
CA ILE A 185 -7.54 -17.04 6.60
C ILE A 185 -8.13 -18.38 7.07
N CYS A 186 -8.93 -19.01 6.23
CA CYS A 186 -9.41 -20.36 6.44
C CYS A 186 -9.30 -21.16 5.15
N THR A 187 -8.42 -22.16 5.11
CA THR A 187 -8.21 -23.02 3.94
C THR A 187 -8.97 -24.34 4.10
N LYS A 188 -9.63 -24.80 3.04
CA LYS A 188 -10.37 -26.08 3.07
C LYS A 188 -9.46 -27.29 3.04
N LYS A 189 -8.28 -27.14 2.43
CA LYS A 189 -7.25 -28.19 2.31
C LYS A 189 -5.89 -27.59 2.69
N PRO A 190 -4.90 -28.43 3.06
CA PRO A 190 -3.53 -27.96 3.19
C PRO A 190 -3.04 -27.36 1.85
N ILE A 191 -2.22 -26.32 1.95
CA ILE A 191 -1.60 -25.67 0.77
C ILE A 191 -0.10 -25.75 0.93
N VAL A 192 0.56 -26.42 -0.01
CA VAL A 192 2.02 -26.55 -0.03
C VAL A 192 2.52 -26.06 -1.38
N ASP A 193 3.36 -25.02 -1.38
CA ASP A 193 4.03 -24.50 -2.56
C ASP A 193 5.48 -24.16 -2.19
N GLU A 194 6.42 -25.08 -2.50
CA GLU A 194 7.84 -24.90 -2.18
C GLU A 194 8.46 -23.69 -2.90
N LYS A 195 7.98 -23.35 -4.11
CA LYS A 195 8.48 -22.18 -4.86
C LYS A 195 8.07 -20.87 -4.22
N ALA A 196 6.88 -20.81 -3.63
CA ALA A 196 6.41 -19.69 -2.87
C ALA A 196 6.87 -19.71 -1.41
N GLY A 197 7.51 -20.80 -0.96
CA GLY A 197 7.91 -21.01 0.44
C GLY A 197 6.73 -21.20 1.38
N LEU A 198 5.64 -21.81 0.89
CA LEU A 198 4.38 -21.92 1.61
C LEU A 198 4.11 -23.35 2.05
N ASN A 199 3.75 -23.52 3.33
CA ASN A 199 3.26 -24.77 3.89
C ASN A 199 2.20 -24.48 4.95
N LEU A 200 0.93 -24.50 4.57
CA LEU A 200 -0.20 -24.16 5.43
C LEU A 200 -1.09 -25.39 5.68
N PRO A 201 -1.44 -25.67 6.92
CA PRO A 201 -2.45 -26.69 7.23
C PRO A 201 -3.84 -26.23 6.78
N ALA A 202 -4.79 -27.17 6.71
CA ALA A 202 -6.19 -26.84 6.54
C ALA A 202 -6.76 -26.23 7.83
N GLY A 203 -7.77 -25.38 7.68
CA GLY A 203 -8.50 -24.76 8.78
C GLY A 203 -8.19 -23.28 8.97
N PRO A 204 -8.73 -22.67 10.03
CA PRO A 204 -8.52 -21.27 10.35
C PRO A 204 -7.13 -21.04 10.93
N GLN A 205 -6.45 -20.00 10.45
CA GLN A 205 -5.12 -19.61 10.89
C GLN A 205 -4.87 -18.14 10.60
N THR A 206 -3.89 -17.53 11.26
CA THR A 206 -3.47 -16.15 10.99
C THR A 206 -2.08 -16.19 10.37
N LEU A 207 -1.97 -15.68 9.15
CA LEU A 207 -0.70 -15.62 8.42
C LEU A 207 0.10 -14.41 8.85
N ASN A 208 1.38 -14.58 9.10
CA ASN A 208 2.36 -13.50 9.20
C ASN A 208 2.68 -12.93 7.80
N GLY A 209 3.49 -11.87 7.72
CA GLY A 209 3.80 -11.21 6.45
C GLY A 209 4.46 -12.12 5.42
N ALA A 210 5.38 -13.00 5.85
CA ALA A 210 6.06 -13.93 4.95
C ALA A 210 5.10 -15.01 4.42
N GLU A 211 4.29 -15.59 5.29
CA GLU A 211 3.28 -16.59 4.93
C GLU A 211 2.20 -15.98 4.01
N ALA A 212 1.74 -14.76 4.31
CA ALA A 212 0.78 -14.05 3.48
C ALA A 212 1.36 -13.76 2.08
N LEU A 213 2.63 -13.33 1.99
CA LEU A 213 3.30 -13.14 0.71
C LEU A 213 3.43 -14.46 -0.07
N GLY A 214 3.78 -15.55 0.61
CA GLY A 214 3.80 -16.89 0.02
C GLY A 214 2.43 -17.29 -0.50
N TYR A 215 1.37 -17.03 0.28
CA TYR A 215 -0.01 -17.38 -0.06
C TYR A 215 -0.51 -16.67 -1.32
N VAL A 216 -0.31 -15.37 -1.44
CA VAL A 216 -0.76 -14.60 -2.64
C VAL A 216 0.05 -14.94 -3.89
N ARG A 217 1.23 -15.54 -3.73
CA ARG A 217 2.11 -15.97 -4.83
C ARG A 217 2.00 -17.46 -5.18
N ALA A 218 1.34 -18.24 -4.33
CA ALA A 218 1.20 -19.68 -4.54
C ALA A 218 0.39 -19.98 -5.80
N ARG A 219 0.92 -20.89 -6.64
CA ARG A 219 0.33 -21.29 -7.94
C ARG A 219 0.35 -22.80 -8.16
N TYR A 220 1.11 -23.54 -7.35
CA TYR A 220 1.35 -24.97 -7.51
C TYR A 220 0.74 -25.75 -6.35
N PHE A 221 -0.57 -25.58 -6.18
CA PHE A 221 -1.33 -26.36 -5.21
C PHE A 221 -2.64 -26.85 -5.86
N ASP A 222 -2.95 -28.13 -5.68
CA ASP A 222 -4.19 -28.78 -6.14
C ASP A 222 -5.18 -28.99 -4.97
#